data_0722c7165646213ab56a012d9102e865
#
_entry.id   0722c7165646213ab56a012d9102e865
#
_cell.length_a   1.000
_cell.length_b   1.000
_cell.length_c   1.000
_cell.angle_alpha   90.00
_cell.angle_beta   90.00
_cell.angle_gamma   90.00
#
_symmetry.space_group_name_H-M   'P 1'
#
loop_
_entity.id
_entity.type
_entity.pdbx_description
1 polymer ?
#
loop_
_entity_poly.entity_id
_entity_poly.type
_entity_poly.pdbx_seq_one_letter_code
_entity_poly.pdbx_strand_id
1 'polypeptide(L)'
;MLKSEQILKLGVWLSVRQEEVQLPSGAVIPSWFILEFPNWINVIAITKDGDMVMEDQYRHALGETHYALVAGVIDAGETPLEAAKRELSEETGFEGGEWELFMTLSPNPTNHNNLSFTFLARGVEKVREQHQEPTEDIHVHVMKPQEVRELLEQGEIIQALHAAPLWKYFCLEKETYNSRIISCLR
;
A
#
# COMPACT_ATOMS: atom_id res chain seq x y z
N MET A 1 13.49 -25.05 -5.75
CA MET A 1 13.63 -24.68 -7.17
C MET A 1 14.67 -25.61 -7.78
N LEU A 2 14.33 -26.32 -8.85
CA LEU A 2 15.21 -27.25 -9.57
C LEU A 2 15.77 -26.61 -10.85
N LYS A 3 14.92 -25.85 -11.56
CA LYS A 3 15.30 -25.11 -12.75
C LYS A 3 14.56 -23.77 -12.75
N SER A 4 15.17 -22.72 -13.32
CA SER A 4 14.57 -21.41 -13.53
C SER A 4 15.00 -20.84 -14.88
N GLU A 5 14.06 -20.27 -15.62
CA GLU A 5 14.29 -19.64 -16.90
C GLU A 5 13.46 -18.34 -16.98
N GLN A 6 14.11 -17.23 -17.33
CA GLN A 6 13.40 -15.98 -17.59
C GLN A 6 12.80 -16.00 -18.99
N ILE A 7 11.47 -15.93 -19.06
CA ILE A 7 10.73 -16.02 -20.33
C ILE A 7 10.25 -14.65 -20.84
N LEU A 8 10.15 -13.64 -19.95
CA LEU A 8 9.75 -12.29 -20.32
C LEU A 8 10.44 -11.28 -19.38
N LYS A 9 10.84 -10.15 -19.94
CA LYS A 9 11.30 -8.97 -19.18
C LYS A 9 10.83 -7.70 -19.86
N LEU A 10 10.01 -6.91 -19.18
CA LEU A 10 9.45 -5.63 -19.65
C LEU A 10 9.92 -4.50 -18.72
N GLY A 11 11.08 -3.95 -19.03
CA GLY A 11 11.70 -2.89 -18.23
C GLY A 11 11.90 -3.29 -16.77
N VAL A 12 11.57 -2.37 -15.86
CA VAL A 12 11.62 -2.56 -14.41
C VAL A 12 10.29 -3.06 -13.82
N TRP A 13 9.21 -2.95 -14.60
CA TRP A 13 7.85 -3.12 -14.13
C TRP A 13 7.40 -4.57 -13.98
N LEU A 14 7.86 -5.44 -14.90
CA LEU A 14 7.43 -6.84 -14.91
C LEU A 14 8.49 -7.73 -15.52
N SER A 15 8.87 -8.78 -14.81
CA SER A 15 9.49 -9.94 -15.43
C SER A 15 8.78 -11.23 -15.05
N VAL A 16 8.89 -12.23 -15.93
CA VAL A 16 8.25 -13.53 -15.75
C VAL A 16 9.31 -14.61 -15.85
N ARG A 17 9.42 -15.44 -14.81
CA ARG A 17 10.24 -16.65 -14.79
C ARG A 17 9.36 -17.88 -14.85
N GLN A 18 9.78 -18.89 -15.59
CA GLN A 18 9.26 -20.24 -15.49
C GLN A 18 10.20 -21.09 -14.66
N GLU A 19 9.67 -21.78 -13.68
CA GLU A 19 10.43 -22.60 -12.76
C GLU A 19 9.94 -24.03 -12.73
N GLU A 20 10.88 -24.99 -12.61
CA GLU A 20 10.59 -26.33 -12.14
C GLU A 20 10.83 -26.38 -10.65
N VAL A 21 9.80 -26.72 -9.88
CA VAL A 21 9.86 -26.66 -8.42
C VAL A 21 9.56 -28.01 -7.80
N GLN A 22 10.33 -28.36 -6.75
CA GLN A 22 9.99 -29.46 -5.88
C GLN A 22 9.33 -28.91 -4.61
N LEU A 23 8.12 -29.38 -4.35
CA LEU A 23 7.37 -29.02 -3.14
C LEU A 23 7.99 -29.69 -1.90
N PRO A 24 7.69 -29.19 -0.68
CA PRO A 24 8.12 -29.83 0.57
C PRO A 24 7.64 -31.30 0.71
N SER A 25 6.57 -31.67 0.05
CA SER A 25 6.05 -33.05 -0.03
C SER A 25 6.90 -33.98 -0.91
N GLY A 26 7.87 -33.43 -1.66
CA GLY A 26 8.67 -34.15 -2.66
C GLY A 26 8.07 -34.18 -4.06
N ALA A 27 6.80 -33.77 -4.23
CA ALA A 27 6.18 -33.69 -5.56
C ALA A 27 6.86 -32.62 -6.44
N VAL A 28 7.03 -32.90 -7.72
CA VAL A 28 7.64 -31.97 -8.69
C VAL A 28 6.57 -31.35 -9.56
N ILE A 29 6.58 -30.03 -9.66
CA ILE A 29 5.78 -29.25 -10.59
C ILE A 29 6.72 -28.80 -11.72
N PRO A 30 6.51 -29.26 -12.96
CA PRO A 30 7.44 -29.02 -14.05
C PRO A 30 7.40 -27.58 -14.59
N SER A 31 6.34 -26.84 -14.29
CA SER A 31 6.17 -25.47 -14.77
C SER A 31 5.37 -24.64 -13.77
N TRP A 32 6.04 -23.69 -13.15
CA TRP A 32 5.46 -22.69 -12.25
C TRP A 32 5.89 -21.30 -12.71
N PHE A 33 4.94 -20.37 -12.86
CA PHE A 33 5.25 -19.03 -13.32
C PHE A 33 5.34 -18.07 -12.16
N ILE A 34 6.48 -17.37 -12.05
CA ILE A 34 6.71 -16.31 -11.09
C ILE A 34 6.66 -14.97 -11.80
N LEU A 35 5.80 -14.09 -11.34
CA LEU A 35 5.71 -12.69 -11.75
C LEU A 35 6.56 -11.86 -10.79
N GLU A 36 7.57 -11.20 -11.34
CA GLU A 36 8.48 -10.37 -10.56
C GLU A 36 8.12 -8.90 -10.77
N PHE A 37 7.76 -8.27 -9.67
CA PHE A 37 7.47 -6.84 -9.57
C PHE A 37 8.43 -6.19 -8.58
N PRO A 38 8.66 -4.87 -8.65
CA PRO A 38 9.27 -4.13 -7.56
C PRO A 38 8.44 -4.25 -6.28
N ASN A 39 9.05 -4.03 -5.13
CA ASN A 39 8.31 -3.87 -3.89
C ASN A 39 7.54 -2.55 -3.88
N TRP A 40 6.43 -2.49 -3.14
CA TRP A 40 5.56 -1.33 -3.03
C TRP A 40 5.48 -0.81 -1.60
N ILE A 41 5.13 0.46 -1.48
CA ILE A 41 4.71 1.06 -0.22
C ILE A 41 3.27 1.53 -0.29
N ASN A 42 2.62 1.63 0.88
CA ASN A 42 1.40 2.38 1.09
C ASN A 42 1.55 3.23 2.35
N VAL A 43 0.85 4.35 2.43
CA VAL A 43 0.89 5.24 3.60
C VAL A 43 -0.51 5.51 4.11
N ILE A 44 -0.79 5.16 5.37
CA ILE A 44 -1.91 5.70 6.14
C ILE A 44 -1.39 7.00 6.77
N ALA A 45 -1.71 8.13 6.16
CA ALA A 45 -1.24 9.43 6.62
C ALA A 45 -2.35 10.15 7.41
N ILE A 46 -2.06 10.49 8.66
CA ILE A 46 -2.95 11.19 9.57
C ILE A 46 -2.37 12.58 9.84
N THR A 47 -3.15 13.61 9.56
CA THR A 47 -2.77 15.01 9.80
C THR A 47 -2.70 15.33 11.30
N LYS A 48 -2.16 16.50 11.66
CA LYS A 48 -2.20 17.00 13.05
C LYS A 48 -3.62 17.20 13.59
N ASP A 49 -4.58 17.47 12.69
CA ASP A 49 -5.99 17.63 13.04
C ASP A 49 -6.74 16.29 13.13
N GLY A 50 -6.05 15.18 12.85
CA GLY A 50 -6.60 13.83 12.91
C GLY A 50 -7.35 13.40 11.65
N ASP A 51 -7.26 14.15 10.55
CA ASP A 51 -7.83 13.80 9.26
C ASP A 51 -6.91 12.85 8.49
N MET A 52 -7.46 12.06 7.60
CA MET A 52 -6.73 11.11 6.77
C MET A 52 -6.47 11.71 5.39
N VAL A 53 -5.24 11.57 4.89
CA VAL A 53 -4.88 11.92 3.51
C VAL A 53 -5.16 10.71 2.65
N MET A 54 -6.07 10.87 1.70
CA MET A 54 -6.48 9.86 0.73
C MET A 54 -6.27 10.38 -0.68
N GLU A 55 -6.35 9.49 -1.64
CA GLU A 55 -6.28 9.79 -3.06
C GLU A 55 -7.42 9.13 -3.81
N ASP A 56 -7.77 9.66 -4.98
CA ASP A 56 -8.41 8.88 -6.01
C ASP A 56 -7.54 8.83 -7.26
N GLN A 57 -7.53 7.72 -7.95
CA GLN A 57 -6.72 7.51 -9.15
C GLN A 57 -7.44 6.61 -10.15
N TYR A 58 -7.33 6.96 -11.44
CA TYR A 58 -7.82 6.12 -12.52
C TYR A 58 -7.01 4.80 -12.62
N ARG A 59 -7.71 3.67 -12.58
CA ARG A 59 -7.13 2.33 -12.68
C ARG A 59 -7.43 1.74 -14.06
N HIS A 60 -6.52 1.90 -14.99
CA HIS A 60 -6.70 1.55 -16.40
C HIS A 60 -7.19 0.12 -16.63
N ALA A 61 -6.68 -0.86 -15.88
CA ALA A 61 -7.09 -2.26 -16.03
C ALA A 61 -8.57 -2.52 -15.67
N LEU A 62 -9.17 -1.65 -14.86
CA LEU A 62 -10.57 -1.71 -14.47
C LEU A 62 -11.43 -0.72 -15.27
N GLY A 63 -10.83 0.32 -15.83
CA GLY A 63 -11.51 1.40 -16.53
C GLY A 63 -12.25 2.37 -15.61
N GLU A 64 -11.88 2.42 -14.32
CA GLU A 64 -12.59 3.15 -13.26
C GLU A 64 -11.63 3.92 -12.38
N THR A 65 -12.12 4.97 -11.71
CA THR A 65 -11.41 5.73 -10.67
C THR A 65 -11.83 5.22 -9.31
N HIS A 66 -10.85 4.95 -8.43
CA HIS A 66 -11.09 4.43 -7.08
C HIS A 66 -10.28 5.16 -6.03
N TYR A 67 -10.84 5.25 -4.82
CA TYR A 67 -10.11 5.74 -3.66
C TYR A 67 -8.97 4.80 -3.26
N ALA A 68 -7.86 5.40 -2.85
CA ALA A 68 -6.63 4.72 -2.51
C ALA A 68 -5.91 5.41 -1.32
N LEU A 69 -4.99 4.70 -0.71
CA LEU A 69 -3.92 5.28 0.08
C LEU A 69 -2.83 5.81 -0.87
N VAL A 70 -2.04 6.77 -0.43
CA VAL A 70 -0.76 7.13 -1.06
C VAL A 70 0.07 5.86 -1.23
N ALA A 71 0.58 5.61 -2.43
CA ALA A 71 1.29 4.37 -2.74
C ALA A 71 2.23 4.52 -3.92
N GLY A 72 3.38 3.85 -3.84
CA GLY A 72 4.34 3.86 -4.94
C GLY A 72 5.33 2.71 -4.91
N VAL A 73 6.25 2.74 -5.84
CA VAL A 73 7.32 1.76 -6.00
C VAL A 73 8.52 2.17 -5.14
N ILE A 74 9.19 1.17 -4.58
CA ILE A 74 10.48 1.37 -3.91
C ILE A 74 11.57 1.37 -4.97
N ASP A 75 12.25 2.48 -5.13
CA ASP A 75 13.33 2.65 -6.11
C ASP A 75 14.61 1.89 -5.71
N ALA A 76 15.47 1.66 -6.70
CA ALA A 76 16.73 0.97 -6.48
C ALA A 76 17.65 1.73 -5.51
N GLY A 77 17.96 1.12 -4.38
CA GLY A 77 18.80 1.70 -3.33
C GLY A 77 18.05 2.47 -2.26
N GLU A 78 16.73 2.61 -2.40
CA GLU A 78 15.86 3.26 -1.44
C GLU A 78 15.35 2.25 -0.40
N THR A 79 15.25 2.68 0.85
CA THR A 79 14.56 1.89 1.89
C THR A 79 13.04 2.07 1.76
N PRO A 80 12.22 1.11 2.23
CA PRO A 80 10.76 1.26 2.20
C PRO A 80 10.25 2.53 2.89
N LEU A 81 10.91 2.99 3.96
CA LEU A 81 10.52 4.22 4.67
C LEU A 81 10.88 5.48 3.87
N GLU A 82 12.01 5.49 3.18
CA GLU A 82 12.39 6.60 2.30
C GLU A 82 11.40 6.73 1.16
N ALA A 83 11.06 5.61 0.48
CA ALA A 83 10.03 5.57 -0.55
C ALA A 83 8.68 6.11 -0.03
N ALA A 84 8.22 5.66 1.14
CA ALA A 84 6.96 6.10 1.71
C ALA A 84 6.92 7.61 1.98
N LYS A 85 8.03 8.19 2.44
CA LYS A 85 8.13 9.64 2.67
C LYS A 85 8.19 10.43 1.37
N ARG A 86 8.92 9.92 0.37
CA ARG A 86 9.02 10.53 -0.96
C ARG A 86 7.66 10.57 -1.64
N GLU A 87 6.97 9.43 -1.75
CA GLU A 87 5.66 9.34 -2.39
C GLU A 87 4.62 10.23 -1.69
N LEU A 88 4.54 10.20 -0.35
CA LEU A 88 3.63 11.09 0.38
C LEU A 88 3.87 12.56 0.03
N SER A 89 5.15 12.96 -0.03
CA SER A 89 5.52 14.33 -0.33
C SER A 89 5.25 14.72 -1.78
N GLU A 90 5.55 13.83 -2.74
CA GLU A 90 5.39 14.06 -4.19
C GLU A 90 3.92 14.09 -4.58
N GLU A 91 3.17 13.05 -4.22
CA GLU A 91 1.77 12.91 -4.60
C GLU A 91 0.84 13.89 -3.88
N THR A 92 1.15 14.25 -2.61
CA THR A 92 0.18 15.01 -1.80
C THR A 92 0.68 16.36 -1.28
N GLY A 93 1.99 16.57 -1.24
CA GLY A 93 2.61 17.72 -0.59
C GLY A 93 2.64 17.66 0.94
N PHE A 94 2.25 16.53 1.56
CA PHE A 94 2.32 16.32 3.01
C PHE A 94 3.66 15.72 3.41
N GLU A 95 4.21 16.20 4.55
CA GLU A 95 5.50 15.76 5.10
C GLU A 95 5.46 15.70 6.64
N GLY A 96 6.59 15.25 7.22
CA GLY A 96 6.79 15.21 8.67
C GLY A 96 6.09 14.04 9.35
N GLY A 97 5.69 14.27 10.61
CA GLY A 97 5.00 13.27 11.42
C GLY A 97 5.90 12.17 12.00
N GLU A 98 5.27 11.30 12.80
CA GLU A 98 5.88 10.09 13.37
C GLU A 98 5.50 8.87 12.52
N TRP A 99 6.49 8.05 12.20
CA TRP A 99 6.33 6.95 11.25
C TRP A 99 6.58 5.60 11.90
N GLU A 100 5.71 4.65 11.62
CA GLU A 100 5.91 3.24 11.99
C GLU A 100 5.57 2.30 10.83
N LEU A 101 6.33 1.20 10.70
CA LEU A 101 5.93 0.12 9.79
C LEU A 101 4.70 -0.58 10.39
N PHE A 102 3.57 -0.40 9.75
CA PHE A 102 2.28 -0.84 10.26
C PHE A 102 1.89 -2.25 9.80
N MET A 103 2.19 -2.58 8.53
CA MET A 103 1.81 -3.87 7.94
C MET A 103 2.72 -4.23 6.77
N THR A 104 3.00 -5.51 6.61
CA THR A 104 3.66 -6.05 5.41
C THR A 104 2.79 -7.14 4.82
N LEU A 105 2.51 -7.06 3.53
CA LEU A 105 1.66 -7.99 2.79
C LEU A 105 2.34 -8.50 1.53
N SER A 106 1.98 -9.70 1.11
CA SER A 106 2.22 -10.18 -0.25
C SER A 106 0.99 -9.89 -1.09
N PRO A 107 1.13 -9.28 -2.28
CA PRO A 107 0.00 -9.05 -3.20
C PRO A 107 -0.66 -10.35 -3.66
N ASN A 108 0.15 -11.35 -3.97
CA ASN A 108 -0.31 -12.67 -4.34
C ASN A 108 0.82 -13.70 -4.12
N PRO A 109 0.91 -14.37 -2.95
CA PRO A 109 2.02 -15.25 -2.61
C PRO A 109 2.09 -16.52 -3.45
N THR A 110 1.08 -16.79 -4.29
CA THR A 110 1.09 -17.95 -5.19
C THR A 110 2.13 -17.78 -6.31
N ASN A 111 2.26 -16.58 -6.85
CA ASN A 111 3.09 -16.34 -8.03
C ASN A 111 3.75 -14.95 -8.10
N HIS A 112 3.50 -14.05 -7.14
CA HIS A 112 4.25 -12.80 -7.01
C HIS A 112 5.36 -12.95 -5.97
N ASN A 113 6.51 -12.36 -6.25
CA ASN A 113 7.65 -12.40 -5.33
C ASN A 113 7.86 -11.09 -4.56
N ASN A 114 7.10 -10.05 -4.88
CA ASN A 114 7.21 -8.76 -4.22
C ASN A 114 6.37 -8.65 -2.95
N LEU A 115 6.71 -7.66 -2.13
CA LEU A 115 6.01 -7.29 -0.92
C LEU A 115 5.47 -5.86 -1.03
N SER A 116 4.43 -5.58 -0.25
CA SER A 116 3.89 -4.25 0.00
C SER A 116 4.09 -3.90 1.48
N PHE A 117 4.69 -2.74 1.74
CA PHE A 117 4.97 -2.22 3.08
C PHE A 117 4.05 -1.04 3.37
N THR A 118 3.13 -1.20 4.30
CA THR A 118 2.27 -0.10 4.73
C THR A 118 2.87 0.60 5.94
N PHE A 119 3.06 1.89 5.84
CA PHE A 119 3.46 2.75 6.95
C PHE A 119 2.26 3.53 7.50
N LEU A 120 2.28 3.77 8.80
CA LEU A 120 1.38 4.70 9.46
C LEU A 120 2.19 5.94 9.85
N ALA A 121 1.79 7.09 9.30
CA ALA A 121 2.38 8.39 9.58
C ALA A 121 1.37 9.25 10.33
N ARG A 122 1.70 9.69 11.54
CA ARG A 122 0.83 10.55 12.37
C ARG A 122 1.41 11.94 12.54
N GLY A 123 0.58 12.95 12.37
CA GLY A 123 0.96 14.34 12.53
C GLY A 123 1.64 14.94 11.30
N VAL A 124 1.28 14.46 10.11
CA VAL A 124 1.76 15.03 8.85
C VAL A 124 1.11 16.39 8.58
N GLU A 125 1.81 17.27 7.86
CA GLU A 125 1.34 18.60 7.49
C GLU A 125 1.56 18.87 6.01
N LYS A 126 0.65 19.62 5.37
CA LYS A 126 0.84 20.07 4.00
C LYS A 126 1.88 21.19 4.00
N VAL A 127 3.03 20.95 3.38
CA VAL A 127 4.17 21.89 3.34
C VAL A 127 4.45 22.43 1.94
N ARG A 128 3.89 21.79 0.91
CA ARG A 128 4.03 22.23 -0.50
C ARG A 128 2.83 21.78 -1.33
N GLU A 129 2.75 22.27 -2.54
CA GLU A 129 1.84 21.70 -3.55
C GLU A 129 2.36 20.35 -4.03
N GLN A 130 1.44 19.48 -4.46
CA GLN A 130 1.76 18.19 -5.06
C GLN A 130 2.62 18.37 -6.33
N HIS A 131 3.50 17.43 -6.57
CA HIS A 131 4.34 17.39 -7.75
C HIS A 131 4.18 16.04 -8.44
N GLN A 132 3.19 15.95 -9.30
CA GLN A 132 2.85 14.75 -10.04
C GLN A 132 3.66 14.63 -11.34
N GLU A 133 3.94 13.39 -11.74
CA GLU A 133 4.40 13.13 -13.09
C GLU A 133 3.28 13.38 -14.11
N PRO A 134 3.59 13.73 -15.37
CA PRO A 134 2.59 13.99 -16.40
C PRO A 134 1.66 12.81 -16.72
N THR A 135 2.02 11.61 -16.25
CA THR A 135 1.28 10.36 -16.45
C THR A 135 0.42 9.98 -15.23
N GLU A 136 0.49 10.77 -14.18
CA GLU A 136 -0.29 10.58 -12.95
C GLU A 136 -1.52 11.47 -12.97
N ASP A 137 -2.69 10.85 -12.77
CA ASP A 137 -3.98 11.51 -12.63
C ASP A 137 -4.51 11.18 -11.23
N ILE A 138 -3.95 11.88 -10.23
CA ILE A 138 -4.20 11.67 -8.81
C ILE A 138 -4.85 12.92 -8.22
N HIS A 139 -5.99 12.73 -7.54
CA HIS A 139 -6.63 13.80 -6.77
C HIS A 139 -6.51 13.51 -5.28
N VAL A 140 -6.01 14.49 -4.54
CA VAL A 140 -5.78 14.38 -3.09
C VAL A 140 -6.99 14.86 -2.30
N HIS A 141 -7.40 14.06 -1.33
CA HIS A 141 -8.51 14.32 -0.42
C HIS A 141 -8.04 14.31 1.04
N VAL A 142 -8.45 15.30 1.82
CA VAL A 142 -8.27 15.29 3.27
C VAL A 142 -9.64 15.03 3.89
N MET A 143 -9.82 13.86 4.49
CA MET A 143 -11.11 13.33 4.90
C MET A 143 -11.14 12.99 6.38
N LYS A 144 -12.31 13.07 7.01
CA LYS A 144 -12.48 12.53 8.36
C LYS A 144 -12.32 11.01 8.36
N PRO A 145 -11.70 10.40 9.40
CA PRO A 145 -11.58 8.94 9.49
C PRO A 145 -12.91 8.20 9.32
N GLN A 146 -14.00 8.78 9.77
CA GLN A 146 -15.33 8.20 9.62
C GLN A 146 -15.77 8.12 8.14
N GLU A 147 -15.47 9.14 7.33
CA GLU A 147 -15.78 9.16 5.89
C GLU A 147 -14.95 8.10 5.15
N VAL A 148 -13.66 7.98 5.46
CA VAL A 148 -12.79 6.93 4.89
C VAL A 148 -13.30 5.53 5.27
N ARG A 149 -13.77 5.37 6.51
CA ARG A 149 -14.36 4.11 6.95
C ARG A 149 -15.63 3.77 6.18
N GLU A 150 -16.49 4.75 5.92
CA GLU A 150 -17.72 4.57 5.12
C GLU A 150 -17.39 4.16 3.68
N LEU A 151 -16.41 4.79 3.03
CA LEU A 151 -15.91 4.38 1.72
C LEU A 151 -15.40 2.93 1.72
N LEU A 152 -14.65 2.54 2.76
CA LEU A 152 -14.14 1.18 2.93
C LEU A 152 -15.27 0.16 3.11
N GLU A 153 -16.29 0.48 3.93
CA GLU A 153 -17.46 -0.37 4.16
C GLU A 153 -18.34 -0.51 2.92
N GLN A 154 -18.41 0.51 2.07
CA GLN A 154 -19.13 0.51 0.79
C GLN A 154 -18.37 -0.19 -0.34
N GLY A 155 -17.07 -0.51 -0.15
CA GLY A 155 -16.23 -1.16 -1.16
C GLY A 155 -15.64 -0.21 -2.19
N GLU A 156 -15.65 1.10 -1.95
CA GLU A 156 -15.05 2.11 -2.84
C GLU A 156 -13.51 2.04 -2.86
N ILE A 157 -12.90 1.43 -1.82
CA ILE A 157 -11.46 1.16 -1.75
C ILE A 157 -11.23 -0.30 -2.19
N ILE A 158 -11.19 -0.51 -3.50
CA ILE A 158 -11.23 -1.85 -4.10
C ILE A 158 -9.91 -2.60 -3.99
N GLN A 159 -8.76 -1.89 -3.90
CA GLN A 159 -7.46 -2.52 -3.87
C GLN A 159 -7.18 -3.17 -2.52
N ALA A 160 -7.00 -4.49 -2.48
CA ALA A 160 -6.81 -5.26 -1.25
C ALA A 160 -5.63 -4.79 -0.39
N LEU A 161 -4.54 -4.34 -1.02
CA LEU A 161 -3.35 -3.80 -0.33
C LEU A 161 -3.60 -2.45 0.36
N HIS A 162 -4.67 -1.74 0.02
CA HIS A 162 -5.13 -0.51 0.67
C HIS A 162 -6.24 -0.81 1.68
N ALA A 163 -7.18 -1.66 1.31
CA ALA A 163 -8.30 -2.02 2.17
C ALA A 163 -7.88 -2.77 3.43
N ALA A 164 -6.97 -3.75 3.32
CA ALA A 164 -6.55 -4.57 4.45
C ALA A 164 -5.87 -3.77 5.57
N PRO A 165 -4.88 -2.88 5.30
CA PRO A 165 -4.30 -2.04 6.35
C PRO A 165 -5.29 -1.02 6.93
N LEU A 166 -6.23 -0.48 6.14
CA LEU A 166 -7.28 0.40 6.66
C LEU A 166 -8.21 -0.35 7.61
N TRP A 167 -8.64 -1.56 7.27
CA TRP A 167 -9.42 -2.40 8.19
C TRP A 167 -8.68 -2.67 9.50
N LYS A 168 -7.38 -3.00 9.43
CA LYS A 168 -6.55 -3.17 10.62
C LYS A 168 -6.50 -1.88 11.45
N TYR A 169 -6.30 -0.72 10.81
CA TYR A 169 -6.26 0.57 11.47
C TYR A 169 -7.56 0.84 12.24
N PHE A 170 -8.71 0.74 11.59
CA PHE A 170 -10.01 1.00 12.23
C PHE A 170 -10.37 0.00 13.33
N CYS A 171 -9.94 -1.26 13.23
CA CYS A 171 -10.12 -2.23 14.31
C CYS A 171 -9.32 -1.83 15.56
N LEU A 172 -8.07 -1.42 15.43
CA LEU A 172 -7.21 -1.03 16.54
C LEU A 172 -7.66 0.28 17.19
N GLU A 173 -8.09 1.28 16.41
CA GLU A 173 -8.64 2.53 16.95
C GLU A 173 -9.89 2.28 17.79
N LYS A 174 -10.77 1.39 17.36
CA LYS A 174 -11.98 1.00 18.11
C LYS A 174 -11.64 0.34 19.45
N GLU A 175 -10.64 -0.52 19.49
CA GLU A 175 -10.18 -1.17 20.74
C GLU A 175 -9.59 -0.16 21.70
N THR A 176 -8.79 0.78 21.20
CA THR A 176 -8.19 1.88 21.99
C THR A 176 -9.29 2.78 22.58
N TYR A 177 -10.31 3.12 21.80
CA TYR A 177 -11.45 3.92 22.26
C TYR A 177 -12.22 3.20 23.36
N ASN A 178 -12.55 1.92 23.18
CA ASN A 178 -13.26 1.12 24.17
C ASN A 178 -12.45 0.95 25.47
N SER A 179 -11.15 0.73 25.39
CA SER A 179 -10.28 0.60 26.57
C SER A 179 -10.18 1.90 27.37
N ARG A 180 -10.16 3.07 26.71
CA ARG A 180 -10.19 4.39 27.37
C ARG A 180 -11.50 4.64 28.10
N ILE A 181 -12.66 4.30 27.51
CA ILE A 181 -13.96 4.43 28.17
C ILE A 181 -14.00 3.56 29.43
N ILE A 182 -13.56 2.31 29.38
CA ILE A 182 -13.54 1.40 30.54
C ILE A 182 -12.61 1.92 31.63
N SER A 183 -11.49 2.55 31.29
CA SER A 183 -10.56 3.15 32.27
C SER A 183 -11.11 4.40 32.94
N CYS A 184 -11.97 5.17 32.28
CA CYS A 184 -12.63 6.35 32.86
C CYS A 184 -13.84 6.00 33.74
N LEU A 185 -14.33 4.76 33.69
CA LEU A 185 -15.45 4.28 34.50
C LEU A 185 -15.03 3.50 35.76
N ARG A 186 -13.73 3.40 36.00
CA ARG A 186 -13.13 2.83 37.23
C ARG A 186 -12.51 3.92 38.08
#